data_464daec7dae14a6104b0e6bda60bbbc5
#
_entry.id   464daec7dae14a6104b0e6bda60bbbc5
#
_cell.length_a   1.000
_cell.length_b   1.000
_cell.length_c   1.000
_cell.angle_alpha   90.00
_cell.angle_beta   90.00
_cell.angle_gamma   90.00
#
_symmetry.space_group_name_H-M   'P 1'
#
loop_
_entity.id
_entity.type
_entity.pdbx_description
1 polymer ?
#
loop_
_entity_poly.entity_id
_entity_poly.type
_entity_poly.pdbx_seq_one_letter_code
_entity_poly.pdbx_strand_id
1 'polypeptide(L)'
;MLRVPHTPAVVTILLALALNGAVTAQDDSGYATALERYRECINRLPFKYHVEGREKIAATREIAALDQLNKDYAKSREYAAYTRYTIAEIIARNFKSDEWVAPITKLRAKNSDPIDTWLWVRTLKNEIDQTDDKHAVALARESKKPHLRAAAIAALGASNNGNMAAAILANCIDFPRKESDRMLVLGAMTGALYAKKQRVNVDEYRKALKAYISLLAKDVKLNNTAKVQVARHLQDILNGPAKFTEPEPWLELLNRGDVKKPTKSRTRSQPKFFGIETEGERFCYVLDMSDSMLKEIVPSARPKGPITGPKKKKKKRSMALDESDLPWHNIVTRWDLAREQLRISLSRLSSDKHFSIVWFGTEAGTLNATKGMVKATKGNIKKAMAELDDIHPVMNKNGKDALRGETSLHYGLQVAFALGKRGITEEPVYVGAKPLTEGCDTIFLLSDGAPNWDGFDILDKNYGESQTYQDVEAGIKAAGTPQLNYSGPYSGFPTVTGSGRPGRIDCWLIRDVERMNAFRRIRLHCIGLGEANELLLKNLASLGNGEVFIVGKKK
;
A
#
# COMPACT_ATOMS: atom_id res chain seq x y z
N MET A 1 16.19 -75.65 -18.81
CA MET A 1 15.00 -74.96 -19.37
C MET A 1 14.64 -73.80 -18.51
N LEU A 2 15.14 -72.61 -18.80
CA LEU A 2 14.85 -71.36 -18.07
C LEU A 2 13.87 -70.55 -18.92
N ARG A 3 12.66 -70.30 -18.41
CA ARG A 3 11.66 -69.43 -19.01
C ARG A 3 11.96 -68.01 -18.57
N VAL A 4 12.16 -67.10 -19.54
CA VAL A 4 12.23 -65.65 -19.36
C VAL A 4 10.81 -65.07 -19.44
N PRO A 5 10.35 -64.27 -18.50
CA PRO A 5 9.07 -63.60 -18.66
C PRO A 5 9.23 -62.34 -19.50
N HIS A 6 8.48 -62.23 -20.59
CA HIS A 6 8.32 -61.00 -21.35
C HIS A 6 7.46 -60.00 -20.58
N THR A 7 8.04 -58.86 -20.23
CA THR A 7 7.31 -57.70 -19.66
C THR A 7 6.87 -56.75 -20.75
N PRO A 8 5.59 -56.32 -20.80
CA PRO A 8 5.07 -55.41 -21.82
C PRO A 8 5.24 -53.91 -21.44
N ALA A 9 6.27 -53.60 -20.62
CA ALA A 9 6.42 -52.23 -20.10
C ALA A 9 7.21 -51.24 -21.00
N VAL A 10 7.85 -51.74 -22.06
CA VAL A 10 8.73 -50.88 -22.90
C VAL A 10 7.97 -50.18 -24.05
N VAL A 11 6.81 -50.72 -24.48
CA VAL A 11 6.06 -50.15 -25.63
C VAL A 11 5.23 -48.92 -25.22
N THR A 12 4.80 -48.81 -23.95
CA THR A 12 3.95 -47.70 -23.49
C THR A 12 4.75 -46.40 -23.27
N ILE A 13 6.06 -46.50 -23.02
CA ILE A 13 6.92 -45.31 -22.79
C ILE A 13 7.29 -44.63 -24.12
N LEU A 14 7.42 -45.39 -25.20
CA LEU A 14 7.74 -44.83 -26.54
C LEU A 14 6.54 -44.15 -27.21
N LEU A 15 5.30 -44.58 -26.92
CA LEU A 15 4.10 -43.89 -27.42
C LEU A 15 3.80 -42.57 -26.70
N ALA A 16 4.17 -42.48 -25.41
CA ALA A 16 4.01 -41.22 -24.63
C ALA A 16 5.01 -40.11 -25.05
N LEU A 17 6.16 -40.51 -25.60
CA LEU A 17 7.15 -39.57 -26.14
C LEU A 17 6.81 -39.10 -27.57
N ALA A 18 6.07 -39.90 -28.34
CA ALA A 18 5.67 -39.55 -29.71
C ALA A 18 4.43 -38.65 -29.76
N LEU A 19 3.59 -38.62 -28.73
CA LEU A 19 2.42 -37.73 -28.66
C LEU A 19 2.73 -36.34 -28.12
N ASN A 20 3.90 -36.14 -27.52
CA ASN A 20 4.37 -34.81 -27.11
C ASN A 20 5.17 -34.05 -28.20
N GLY A 21 5.33 -34.66 -29.39
CA GLY A 21 6.12 -34.11 -30.51
C GLY A 21 5.32 -33.35 -31.55
N ALA A 22 4.03 -33.15 -31.36
CA ALA A 22 3.20 -32.40 -32.33
C ALA A 22 2.53 -31.18 -31.67
N VAL A 23 3.26 -30.45 -30.80
CA VAL A 23 2.95 -29.05 -30.51
C VAL A 23 3.66 -28.24 -31.60
N THR A 24 2.87 -27.72 -32.49
CA THR A 24 3.19 -26.84 -33.61
C THR A 24 4.39 -25.95 -33.33
N ALA A 25 5.38 -25.98 -34.19
CA ALA A 25 6.43 -24.96 -34.34
C ALA A 25 5.77 -23.61 -34.68
N GLN A 26 5.26 -22.93 -33.69
CA GLN A 26 4.74 -21.57 -33.75
C GLN A 26 5.73 -20.66 -33.06
N ASP A 27 6.56 -20.04 -33.89
CA ASP A 27 7.43 -18.90 -33.60
C ASP A 27 8.34 -18.99 -32.36
N ASP A 28 9.23 -19.98 -32.32
CA ASP A 28 10.28 -20.15 -31.29
C ASP A 28 11.21 -18.93 -31.14
N SER A 29 11.19 -18.00 -32.11
CA SER A 29 12.07 -16.84 -32.13
C SER A 29 11.76 -15.83 -31.03
N GLY A 30 10.49 -15.63 -30.68
CA GLY A 30 10.05 -14.63 -29.70
C GLY A 30 10.42 -14.98 -28.26
N TYR A 31 10.11 -16.20 -27.81
CA TYR A 31 10.43 -16.67 -26.47
C TYR A 31 11.94 -16.88 -26.27
N ALA A 32 12.64 -17.47 -27.24
CA ALA A 32 14.08 -17.69 -27.16
C ALA A 32 14.83 -16.36 -26.95
N THR A 33 14.52 -15.34 -27.74
CA THR A 33 15.11 -14.00 -27.60
C THR A 33 14.74 -13.35 -26.25
N ALA A 34 13.48 -13.47 -25.81
CA ALA A 34 13.04 -12.97 -24.52
C ALA A 34 13.73 -13.69 -23.36
N LEU A 35 13.98 -14.99 -23.47
CA LEU A 35 14.68 -15.80 -22.47
C LEU A 35 16.16 -15.43 -22.38
N GLU A 36 16.84 -15.11 -23.47
CA GLU A 36 18.20 -14.59 -23.45
C GLU A 36 18.24 -13.26 -22.68
N ARG A 37 17.36 -12.34 -23.01
CA ARG A 37 17.25 -11.06 -22.30
C ARG A 37 16.90 -11.25 -20.83
N TYR A 38 16.02 -12.17 -20.49
CA TYR A 38 15.73 -12.53 -19.11
C TYR A 38 16.99 -13.01 -18.37
N ARG A 39 17.79 -13.92 -18.97
CA ARG A 39 19.04 -14.43 -18.36
C ARG A 39 20.06 -13.32 -18.15
N GLU A 40 20.16 -12.39 -19.06
CA GLU A 40 20.99 -11.21 -18.88
C GLU A 40 20.52 -10.35 -17.72
N CYS A 41 19.22 -10.10 -17.63
CA CYS A 41 18.62 -9.20 -16.64
C CYS A 41 18.63 -9.80 -15.23
N ILE A 42 18.36 -11.11 -15.07
CA ILE A 42 18.23 -11.75 -13.77
C ILE A 42 19.56 -11.84 -12.99
N ASN A 43 20.69 -11.70 -13.67
CA ASN A 43 22.02 -11.73 -13.09
C ASN A 43 22.63 -10.33 -12.90
N ARG A 44 21.85 -9.29 -13.16
CA ARG A 44 22.32 -7.89 -13.08
C ARG A 44 21.68 -7.18 -11.89
N LEU A 45 22.42 -6.26 -11.32
CA LEU A 45 21.88 -5.20 -10.47
C LEU A 45 21.72 -3.92 -11.32
N PRO A 46 20.79 -3.05 -11.03
CA PRO A 46 19.82 -3.06 -9.93
C PRO A 46 18.60 -3.98 -10.14
N PHE A 47 17.85 -4.23 -9.08
CA PHE A 47 16.69 -5.17 -9.04
C PHE A 47 15.64 -4.92 -10.13
N LYS A 48 15.51 -3.70 -10.62
CA LYS A 48 14.63 -3.36 -11.74
C LYS A 48 14.92 -4.18 -13.00
N TYR A 49 16.17 -4.61 -13.23
CA TYR A 49 16.47 -5.52 -14.34
C TYR A 49 15.83 -6.88 -14.14
N HIS A 50 15.75 -7.38 -12.91
CA HIS A 50 15.04 -8.62 -12.62
C HIS A 50 13.54 -8.51 -12.97
N VAL A 51 12.94 -7.34 -12.70
CA VAL A 51 11.55 -7.06 -13.08
C VAL A 51 11.44 -6.94 -14.60
N GLU A 52 12.35 -6.21 -15.26
CA GLU A 52 12.39 -6.06 -16.71
C GLU A 52 12.49 -7.41 -17.42
N GLY A 53 13.45 -8.25 -17.00
CA GLY A 53 13.63 -9.58 -17.60
C GLY A 53 12.39 -10.46 -17.47
N ARG A 54 11.74 -10.44 -16.30
CA ARG A 54 10.48 -11.16 -16.06
C ARG A 54 9.32 -10.60 -16.88
N GLU A 55 9.22 -9.29 -17.03
CA GLU A 55 8.23 -8.65 -17.92
C GLU A 55 8.44 -9.06 -19.38
N LYS A 56 9.70 -9.14 -19.84
CA LYS A 56 10.02 -9.54 -21.21
C LYS A 56 9.57 -10.95 -21.52
N ILE A 57 9.91 -11.94 -20.67
CA ILE A 57 9.41 -13.31 -20.89
C ILE A 57 7.90 -13.42 -20.74
N ALA A 58 7.29 -12.71 -19.79
CA ALA A 58 5.85 -12.72 -19.60
C ALA A 58 5.08 -12.15 -20.80
N ALA A 59 5.66 -11.18 -21.50
CA ALA A 59 5.07 -10.55 -22.67
C ALA A 59 4.89 -11.52 -23.85
N THR A 60 5.67 -12.61 -23.92
CA THR A 60 5.51 -13.66 -24.94
C THR A 60 4.22 -14.44 -24.77
N ARG A 61 3.67 -14.47 -23.54
CA ARG A 61 2.47 -15.22 -23.17
C ARG A 61 2.53 -16.71 -23.51
N GLU A 62 3.71 -17.31 -23.39
CA GLU A 62 3.90 -18.73 -23.58
C GLU A 62 3.85 -19.51 -22.27
N ILE A 63 3.51 -20.79 -22.35
CA ILE A 63 3.47 -21.66 -21.16
C ILE A 63 4.85 -21.79 -20.53
N ALA A 64 5.91 -21.80 -21.32
CA ALA A 64 7.29 -21.82 -20.88
C ALA A 64 7.65 -20.56 -20.05
N ALA A 65 7.11 -19.41 -20.43
CA ALA A 65 7.27 -18.17 -19.68
C ALA A 65 6.58 -18.25 -18.31
N LEU A 66 5.34 -18.75 -18.27
CA LEU A 66 4.63 -18.95 -16.99
C LEU A 66 5.37 -19.95 -16.10
N ASP A 67 5.90 -21.04 -16.65
CA ASP A 67 6.68 -22.03 -15.91
C ASP A 67 7.98 -21.43 -15.33
N GLN A 68 8.67 -20.58 -16.10
CA GLN A 68 9.85 -19.86 -15.61
C GLN A 68 9.51 -18.89 -14.48
N LEU A 69 8.44 -18.10 -14.64
CA LEU A 69 7.97 -17.20 -13.58
C LEU A 69 7.54 -17.95 -12.32
N ASN A 70 6.94 -19.13 -12.47
CA ASN A 70 6.58 -19.99 -11.34
C ASN A 70 7.82 -20.53 -10.61
N LYS A 71 8.88 -20.90 -11.33
CA LYS A 71 10.17 -21.28 -10.73
C LYS A 71 10.78 -20.13 -9.94
N ASP A 72 10.77 -18.94 -10.51
CA ASP A 72 11.25 -17.74 -9.83
C ASP A 72 10.42 -17.42 -8.58
N TYR A 73 9.12 -17.54 -8.69
CA TYR A 73 8.19 -17.32 -7.58
C TYR A 73 8.45 -18.30 -6.43
N ALA A 74 8.70 -19.57 -6.73
CA ALA A 74 9.02 -20.58 -5.72
C ALA A 74 10.39 -20.32 -5.05
N LYS A 75 11.41 -19.95 -5.83
CA LYS A 75 12.73 -19.58 -5.31
C LYS A 75 12.69 -18.33 -4.44
N SER A 76 11.86 -17.36 -4.77
CA SER A 76 11.75 -16.10 -4.03
C SER A 76 11.18 -16.25 -2.61
N ARG A 77 10.88 -17.49 -2.17
CA ARG A 77 10.64 -17.77 -0.73
C ARG A 77 11.83 -17.43 0.15
N GLU A 78 13.01 -17.48 -0.42
CA GLU A 78 14.27 -17.13 0.26
C GLU A 78 14.57 -15.62 0.21
N TYR A 79 13.82 -14.86 -0.61
CA TYR A 79 14.01 -13.44 -0.81
C TYR A 79 12.86 -12.63 -0.22
N ALA A 80 13.02 -11.33 -0.17
CA ALA A 80 12.03 -10.41 0.37
C ALA A 80 10.62 -10.62 -0.24
N ALA A 81 9.58 -10.45 0.57
CA ALA A 81 8.17 -10.54 0.16
C ALA A 81 7.85 -9.69 -1.08
N TYR A 82 8.61 -8.62 -1.28
CA TYR A 82 8.46 -7.71 -2.41
C TYR A 82 8.79 -8.37 -3.76
N THR A 83 9.81 -9.24 -3.84
CA THR A 83 10.12 -10.00 -5.06
C THR A 83 8.95 -10.87 -5.50
N ARG A 84 8.33 -11.59 -4.55
CA ARG A 84 7.13 -12.40 -4.84
C ARG A 84 5.96 -11.57 -5.32
N TYR A 85 5.78 -10.41 -4.72
CA TYR A 85 4.76 -9.47 -5.12
C TYR A 85 4.94 -9.03 -6.58
N THR A 86 6.16 -8.64 -6.99
CA THR A 86 6.41 -8.21 -8.37
C THR A 86 6.14 -9.32 -9.37
N ILE A 87 6.53 -10.57 -9.07
CA ILE A 87 6.26 -11.72 -9.93
C ILE A 87 4.76 -12.00 -10.01
N ALA A 88 4.03 -11.95 -8.89
CA ALA A 88 2.58 -12.12 -8.86
C ALA A 88 1.86 -11.08 -9.74
N GLU A 89 2.30 -9.81 -9.70
CA GLU A 89 1.77 -8.75 -10.56
C GLU A 89 2.06 -9.00 -12.03
N ILE A 90 3.28 -9.42 -12.38
CA ILE A 90 3.67 -9.74 -13.75
C ILE A 90 2.81 -10.89 -14.29
N ILE A 91 2.63 -11.97 -13.52
CA ILE A 91 1.77 -13.10 -13.90
C ILE A 91 0.34 -12.61 -14.14
N ALA A 92 -0.25 -11.91 -13.16
CA ALA A 92 -1.63 -11.48 -13.25
C ALA A 92 -1.90 -10.47 -14.39
N ARG A 93 -0.91 -9.70 -14.80
CA ARG A 93 -1.05 -8.71 -15.87
C ARG A 93 -0.93 -9.29 -17.26
N ASN A 94 -0.09 -10.31 -17.45
CA ASN A 94 0.21 -10.85 -18.75
C ASN A 94 -0.67 -12.08 -19.09
N PHE A 95 -1.02 -12.90 -18.11
CA PHE A 95 -1.79 -14.13 -18.29
C PHE A 95 -3.24 -13.96 -17.83
N LYS A 96 -4.05 -13.24 -18.62
CA LYS A 96 -5.41 -12.80 -18.23
C LYS A 96 -6.54 -13.55 -18.93
N SER A 97 -6.30 -14.08 -20.13
CA SER A 97 -7.32 -14.72 -20.95
C SER A 97 -7.73 -16.08 -20.38
N ASP A 98 -8.84 -16.61 -20.87
CA ASP A 98 -9.47 -17.84 -20.39
C ASP A 98 -8.53 -19.05 -20.41
N GLU A 99 -7.72 -19.18 -21.44
CA GLU A 99 -6.71 -20.25 -21.58
C GLU A 99 -5.74 -20.35 -20.39
N TRP A 100 -5.51 -19.25 -19.67
CA TRP A 100 -4.60 -19.19 -18.52
C TRP A 100 -5.25 -19.56 -17.18
N VAL A 101 -6.57 -19.68 -17.12
CA VAL A 101 -7.29 -19.99 -15.89
C VAL A 101 -6.83 -21.31 -15.29
N ALA A 102 -6.77 -22.38 -16.09
CA ALA A 102 -6.37 -23.70 -15.61
C ALA A 102 -4.87 -23.77 -15.19
N PRO A 103 -3.89 -23.28 -15.98
CA PRO A 103 -2.49 -23.21 -15.56
C PRO A 103 -2.29 -22.39 -14.26
N ILE A 104 -2.95 -21.24 -14.15
CA ILE A 104 -2.84 -20.37 -12.98
C ILE A 104 -3.51 -20.99 -11.75
N THR A 105 -4.61 -21.70 -11.90
CA THR A 105 -5.25 -22.43 -10.80
C THR A 105 -4.30 -23.49 -10.22
N LYS A 106 -3.57 -24.23 -11.07
CA LYS A 106 -2.53 -25.17 -10.62
C LYS A 106 -1.38 -24.45 -9.89
N LEU A 107 -0.98 -23.26 -10.35
CA LEU A 107 0.04 -22.45 -9.70
C LEU A 107 -0.43 -21.98 -8.32
N ARG A 108 -1.65 -21.46 -8.19
CA ARG A 108 -2.24 -21.05 -6.91
C ARG A 108 -2.32 -22.20 -5.90
N ALA A 109 -2.74 -23.38 -6.34
CA ALA A 109 -2.87 -24.54 -5.46
C ALA A 109 -1.54 -24.91 -4.75
N LYS A 110 -0.40 -24.64 -5.38
CA LYS A 110 0.95 -24.84 -4.80
C LYS A 110 1.41 -23.69 -3.90
N ASN A 111 0.75 -22.54 -3.96
CA ASN A 111 1.13 -21.29 -3.30
C ASN A 111 -0.08 -20.75 -2.52
N SER A 112 -0.21 -21.18 -1.25
CA SER A 112 -1.38 -20.87 -0.43
C SER A 112 -1.03 -20.39 0.99
N ASP A 113 0.15 -19.80 1.16
CA ASP A 113 0.62 -19.18 2.39
C ASP A 113 0.19 -17.71 2.47
N PRO A 114 0.23 -17.04 3.62
CA PRO A 114 -0.13 -15.63 3.74
C PRO A 114 0.63 -14.70 2.78
N ILE A 115 1.89 -15.02 2.46
CA ILE A 115 2.70 -14.26 1.50
C ILE A 115 2.14 -14.33 0.08
N ASP A 116 1.36 -15.36 -0.23
CA ASP A 116 0.78 -15.57 -1.56
C ASP A 116 -0.56 -14.85 -1.76
N THR A 117 -1.08 -14.20 -0.71
CA THR A 117 -2.41 -13.57 -0.71
C THR A 117 -2.64 -12.66 -1.92
N TRP A 118 -1.62 -11.89 -2.31
CA TRP A 118 -1.75 -10.99 -3.46
C TRP A 118 -1.82 -11.71 -4.80
N LEU A 119 -1.08 -12.81 -4.96
CA LEU A 119 -1.23 -13.69 -6.13
C LEU A 119 -2.68 -14.17 -6.26
N TRP A 120 -3.28 -14.60 -5.14
CA TRP A 120 -4.69 -15.02 -5.13
C TRP A 120 -5.64 -13.88 -5.47
N VAL A 121 -5.48 -12.68 -4.90
CA VAL A 121 -6.33 -11.52 -5.21
C VAL A 121 -6.34 -11.23 -6.71
N ARG A 122 -5.14 -11.11 -7.30
CA ARG A 122 -4.99 -10.67 -8.69
C ARG A 122 -5.45 -11.72 -9.70
N THR A 123 -5.10 -12.97 -9.47
CA THR A 123 -5.41 -14.05 -10.41
C THR A 123 -6.85 -14.57 -10.26
N LEU A 124 -7.43 -14.57 -9.06
CA LEU A 124 -8.88 -14.82 -8.89
C LEU A 124 -9.73 -13.75 -9.57
N LYS A 125 -9.31 -12.48 -9.49
CA LYS A 125 -10.01 -11.42 -10.22
C LYS A 125 -10.05 -11.72 -11.73
N ASN A 126 -8.93 -12.14 -12.31
CA ASN A 126 -8.89 -12.50 -13.73
C ASN A 126 -9.80 -13.70 -14.04
N GLU A 127 -9.77 -14.73 -13.18
CA GLU A 127 -10.66 -15.90 -13.31
C GLU A 127 -12.14 -15.49 -13.30
N ILE A 128 -12.56 -14.68 -12.34
CA ILE A 128 -13.95 -14.19 -12.25
C ILE A 128 -14.35 -13.40 -13.49
N ASP A 129 -13.44 -12.55 -14.01
CA ASP A 129 -13.73 -11.72 -15.18
C ASP A 129 -13.80 -12.53 -16.49
N GLN A 130 -13.15 -13.69 -16.56
CA GLN A 130 -13.09 -14.56 -17.75
C GLN A 130 -14.11 -15.70 -17.71
N THR A 131 -14.44 -16.22 -16.52
CA THR A 131 -15.32 -17.39 -16.39
C THR A 131 -16.55 -17.06 -15.55
N ASP A 132 -16.52 -17.40 -14.26
CA ASP A 132 -17.57 -17.08 -13.30
C ASP A 132 -16.97 -16.85 -11.89
N ASP A 133 -17.83 -16.49 -10.94
CA ASP A 133 -17.40 -16.18 -9.57
C ASP A 133 -17.57 -17.34 -8.57
N LYS A 134 -18.06 -18.51 -9.01
CA LYS A 134 -18.42 -19.63 -8.13
C LYS A 134 -17.26 -20.10 -7.26
N HIS A 135 -16.08 -20.27 -7.87
CA HIS A 135 -14.87 -20.68 -7.14
C HIS A 135 -14.49 -19.63 -6.08
N ALA A 136 -14.50 -18.35 -6.42
CA ALA A 136 -14.17 -17.29 -5.49
C ALA A 136 -15.21 -17.16 -4.36
N VAL A 137 -16.51 -17.30 -4.66
CA VAL A 137 -17.57 -17.30 -3.66
C VAL A 137 -17.44 -18.50 -2.72
N ALA A 138 -17.19 -19.71 -3.25
CA ALA A 138 -16.94 -20.90 -2.43
C ALA A 138 -15.71 -20.72 -1.53
N LEU A 139 -14.59 -20.21 -2.07
CA LEU A 139 -13.38 -19.95 -1.30
C LEU A 139 -13.63 -18.91 -0.18
N ALA A 140 -14.36 -17.84 -0.46
CA ALA A 140 -14.71 -16.82 0.53
C ALA A 140 -15.59 -17.37 1.67
N ARG A 141 -16.43 -18.37 1.40
CA ARG A 141 -17.34 -18.97 2.38
C ARG A 141 -16.69 -20.10 3.17
N GLU A 142 -15.94 -20.97 2.52
CA GLU A 142 -15.58 -22.30 3.03
C GLU A 142 -14.12 -22.41 3.45
N SER A 143 -13.23 -21.51 2.98
CA SER A 143 -11.82 -21.59 3.31
C SER A 143 -11.58 -21.43 4.82
N LYS A 144 -10.82 -22.36 5.40
CA LYS A 144 -10.35 -22.26 6.78
C LYS A 144 -9.16 -21.28 6.93
N LYS A 145 -8.57 -20.84 5.82
CA LYS A 145 -7.44 -19.90 5.81
C LYS A 145 -7.97 -18.47 5.64
N PRO A 146 -7.89 -17.61 6.68
CA PRO A 146 -8.46 -16.25 6.63
C PRO A 146 -7.93 -15.39 5.50
N HIS A 147 -6.65 -15.55 5.14
CA HIS A 147 -6.03 -14.81 4.05
C HIS A 147 -6.58 -15.20 2.67
N LEU A 148 -6.97 -16.46 2.46
CA LEU A 148 -7.63 -16.87 1.22
C LEU A 148 -9.08 -16.40 1.17
N ARG A 149 -9.82 -16.44 2.31
CA ARG A 149 -11.15 -15.80 2.40
C ARG A 149 -11.07 -14.32 2.03
N ALA A 150 -10.12 -13.60 2.64
CA ALA A 150 -9.92 -12.18 2.36
C ALA A 150 -9.52 -11.92 0.90
N ALA A 151 -8.63 -12.74 0.34
CA ALA A 151 -8.24 -12.64 -1.07
C ALA A 151 -9.43 -12.82 -2.02
N ALA A 152 -10.28 -13.80 -1.76
CA ALA A 152 -11.46 -14.06 -2.56
C ALA A 152 -12.48 -12.90 -2.48
N ILE A 153 -12.75 -12.37 -1.28
CA ILE A 153 -13.62 -11.19 -1.10
C ILE A 153 -13.06 -9.98 -1.85
N ALA A 154 -11.75 -9.73 -1.75
CA ALA A 154 -11.11 -8.62 -2.45
C ALA A 154 -11.17 -8.79 -3.97
N ALA A 155 -10.95 -10.00 -4.50
CA ALA A 155 -11.08 -10.31 -5.92
C ALA A 155 -12.50 -10.09 -6.43
N LEU A 156 -13.52 -10.57 -5.70
CA LEU A 156 -14.93 -10.35 -6.01
C LEU A 156 -15.31 -8.86 -6.03
N GLY A 157 -14.77 -8.08 -5.09
CA GLY A 157 -14.98 -6.63 -5.06
C GLY A 157 -14.31 -5.90 -6.22
N ALA A 158 -13.13 -6.34 -6.64
CA ALA A 158 -12.36 -5.74 -7.73
C ALA A 158 -12.81 -6.18 -9.12
N SER A 159 -13.48 -7.32 -9.26
CA SER A 159 -14.02 -7.82 -10.52
C SER A 159 -15.29 -7.07 -10.93
N ASN A 160 -15.55 -6.96 -12.24
CA ASN A 160 -16.81 -6.41 -12.75
C ASN A 160 -17.98 -7.38 -12.53
N ASN A 161 -17.74 -8.68 -12.62
CA ASN A 161 -18.75 -9.74 -12.61
C ASN A 161 -18.96 -10.39 -11.24
N GLY A 162 -18.10 -10.10 -10.25
CA GLY A 162 -18.11 -10.78 -8.96
C GLY A 162 -19.32 -10.45 -8.08
N ASN A 163 -19.99 -11.49 -7.58
CA ASN A 163 -21.03 -11.39 -6.55
C ASN A 163 -20.41 -11.34 -5.15
N MET A 164 -19.89 -10.19 -4.78
CA MET A 164 -19.31 -9.99 -3.45
C MET A 164 -20.36 -10.04 -2.32
N ALA A 165 -21.64 -9.79 -2.61
CA ALA A 165 -22.69 -9.71 -1.59
C ALA A 165 -22.86 -11.04 -0.86
N ALA A 166 -22.90 -12.15 -1.58
CA ALA A 166 -22.98 -13.49 -1.00
C ALA A 166 -21.77 -13.82 -0.11
N ALA A 167 -20.57 -13.44 -0.55
CA ALA A 167 -19.35 -13.62 0.22
C ALA A 167 -19.34 -12.79 1.52
N ILE A 168 -19.77 -11.53 1.46
CA ILE A 168 -19.85 -10.65 2.63
C ILE A 168 -20.89 -11.15 3.62
N LEU A 169 -22.08 -11.52 3.17
CA LEU A 169 -23.12 -12.08 4.03
C LEU A 169 -22.64 -13.32 4.78
N ALA A 170 -22.02 -14.26 4.09
CA ALA A 170 -21.47 -15.47 4.71
C ALA A 170 -20.41 -15.13 5.76
N ASN A 171 -19.53 -14.18 5.49
CA ASN A 171 -18.48 -13.77 6.41
C ASN A 171 -18.98 -12.91 7.59
N CYS A 172 -20.10 -12.22 7.47
CA CYS A 172 -20.77 -11.57 8.60
C CYS A 172 -21.40 -12.60 9.55
N ILE A 173 -21.93 -13.72 9.03
CA ILE A 173 -22.52 -14.81 9.81
C ILE A 173 -21.39 -15.61 10.50
N ASP A 174 -20.37 -16.01 9.77
CA ASP A 174 -19.19 -16.74 10.28
C ASP A 174 -17.99 -15.80 10.43
N PHE A 175 -18.14 -14.77 11.27
CA PHE A 175 -17.10 -13.78 11.47
C PHE A 175 -15.96 -14.32 12.32
N PRO A 176 -14.69 -14.14 11.93
CA PRO A 176 -13.56 -14.75 12.63
C PRO A 176 -13.47 -14.37 14.12
N ARG A 177 -13.05 -15.31 14.96
CA ARG A 177 -12.90 -15.05 16.40
C ARG A 177 -11.59 -14.37 16.76
N LYS A 178 -10.50 -14.72 16.07
CA LYS A 178 -9.17 -14.15 16.30
C LYS A 178 -9.08 -12.73 15.73
N GLU A 179 -8.52 -11.80 16.49
CA GLU A 179 -8.50 -10.36 16.15
C GLU A 179 -7.81 -10.07 14.81
N SER A 180 -6.64 -10.68 14.55
CA SER A 180 -5.93 -10.49 13.27
C SER A 180 -6.75 -10.96 12.07
N ASP A 181 -7.43 -12.09 12.22
CA ASP A 181 -8.25 -12.69 11.16
C ASP A 181 -9.50 -11.84 10.93
N ARG A 182 -10.10 -11.31 12.02
CA ARG A 182 -11.19 -10.32 11.93
C ARG A 182 -10.78 -9.08 11.16
N MET A 183 -9.63 -8.48 11.50
CA MET A 183 -9.14 -7.28 10.84
C MET A 183 -8.88 -7.52 9.35
N LEU A 184 -8.33 -8.67 9.00
CA LEU A 184 -8.04 -9.04 7.62
C LEU A 184 -9.32 -9.19 6.79
N VAL A 185 -10.28 -9.98 7.28
CA VAL A 185 -11.56 -10.22 6.60
C VAL A 185 -12.40 -8.93 6.56
N LEU A 186 -12.44 -8.16 7.65
CA LEU A 186 -13.12 -6.87 7.72
C LEU A 186 -12.55 -5.89 6.68
N GLY A 187 -11.22 -5.81 6.55
CA GLY A 187 -10.56 -4.98 5.56
C GLY A 187 -10.93 -5.37 4.13
N ALA A 188 -10.99 -6.67 3.84
CA ALA A 188 -11.42 -7.17 2.53
C ALA A 188 -12.87 -6.81 2.23
N MET A 189 -13.80 -7.03 3.18
CA MET A 189 -15.22 -6.67 3.05
C MET A 189 -15.39 -5.16 2.84
N THR A 190 -14.69 -4.35 3.64
CA THR A 190 -14.66 -2.90 3.52
C THR A 190 -14.23 -2.47 2.11
N GLY A 191 -13.14 -3.06 1.62
CA GLY A 191 -12.62 -2.77 0.27
C GLY A 191 -13.59 -3.14 -0.83
N ALA A 192 -14.21 -4.30 -0.74
CA ALA A 192 -15.20 -4.78 -1.71
C ALA A 192 -16.46 -3.90 -1.74
N LEU A 193 -17.00 -3.55 -0.57
CA LEU A 193 -18.14 -2.63 -0.47
C LEU A 193 -17.81 -1.26 -1.04
N TYR A 194 -16.65 -0.71 -0.69
CA TYR A 194 -16.24 0.59 -1.20
C TYR A 194 -16.04 0.58 -2.72
N ALA A 195 -15.42 -0.46 -3.27
CA ALA A 195 -15.20 -0.61 -4.72
C ALA A 195 -16.52 -0.64 -5.52
N LYS A 196 -17.60 -1.09 -4.92
CA LYS A 196 -18.94 -1.21 -5.52
C LYS A 196 -19.97 -0.25 -4.93
N LYS A 197 -19.54 0.84 -4.29
CA LYS A 197 -20.43 1.80 -3.60
C LYS A 197 -21.56 2.38 -4.48
N GLN A 198 -21.35 2.45 -5.79
CA GLN A 198 -22.39 2.87 -6.74
C GLN A 198 -23.60 1.91 -6.79
N ARG A 199 -23.46 0.68 -6.26
CA ARG A 199 -24.53 -0.33 -6.18
C ARG A 199 -25.36 -0.24 -4.89
N VAL A 200 -25.24 0.85 -4.12
CA VAL A 200 -25.91 1.01 -2.82
C VAL A 200 -27.44 0.85 -2.90
N ASN A 201 -28.04 1.11 -4.05
CA ASN A 201 -29.47 0.94 -4.31
C ASN A 201 -29.86 -0.47 -4.78
N VAL A 202 -28.91 -1.38 -5.01
CA VAL A 202 -29.19 -2.76 -5.40
C VAL A 202 -29.47 -3.59 -4.14
N ASP A 203 -30.56 -4.35 -4.13
CA ASP A 203 -31.03 -5.08 -2.94
C ASP A 203 -29.99 -6.02 -2.34
N GLU A 204 -29.27 -6.77 -3.16
CA GLU A 204 -28.23 -7.68 -2.69
C GLU A 204 -27.08 -6.92 -2.01
N TYR A 205 -26.66 -5.81 -2.60
CA TYR A 205 -25.64 -4.95 -1.99
C TYR A 205 -26.14 -4.35 -0.67
N ARG A 206 -27.41 -3.89 -0.62
CA ARG A 206 -28.02 -3.35 0.61
C ARG A 206 -28.09 -4.39 1.71
N LYS A 207 -28.43 -5.65 1.39
CA LYS A 207 -28.45 -6.76 2.36
C LYS A 207 -27.05 -6.99 2.93
N ALA A 208 -26.01 -7.04 2.07
CA ALA A 208 -24.63 -7.21 2.48
C ALA A 208 -24.15 -6.02 3.34
N LEU A 209 -24.48 -4.78 2.95
CA LEU A 209 -24.13 -3.59 3.70
C LEU A 209 -24.80 -3.55 5.07
N LYS A 210 -26.06 -3.99 5.16
CA LYS A 210 -26.81 -4.10 6.41
C LYS A 210 -26.16 -5.10 7.38
N ALA A 211 -25.77 -6.27 6.88
CA ALA A 211 -25.04 -7.27 7.66
C ALA A 211 -23.67 -6.74 8.11
N TYR A 212 -22.95 -6.04 7.23
CA TYR A 212 -21.67 -5.41 7.56
C TYR A 212 -21.81 -4.32 8.65
N ILE A 213 -22.84 -3.47 8.57
CA ILE A 213 -23.14 -2.45 9.59
C ILE A 213 -23.39 -3.12 10.95
N SER A 214 -24.07 -4.27 10.98
CA SER A 214 -24.36 -5.00 12.22
C SER A 214 -23.11 -5.49 12.95
N LEU A 215 -21.95 -5.59 12.28
CA LEU A 215 -20.68 -5.89 12.93
C LEU A 215 -20.23 -4.81 13.94
N LEU A 216 -20.79 -3.60 13.89
CA LEU A 216 -20.54 -2.55 14.88
C LEU A 216 -21.21 -2.82 16.23
N ALA A 217 -22.13 -3.79 16.31
CA ALA A 217 -22.82 -4.15 17.53
C ALA A 217 -21.86 -4.61 18.64
N LYS A 218 -22.27 -4.44 19.88
CA LYS A 218 -21.40 -4.68 21.06
C LYS A 218 -21.00 -6.13 21.23
N ASP A 219 -21.85 -7.07 20.83
CA ASP A 219 -21.64 -8.52 20.90
C ASP A 219 -20.51 -9.01 19.98
N VAL A 220 -20.24 -8.30 18.87
CA VAL A 220 -19.17 -8.65 17.92
C VAL A 220 -17.76 -8.34 18.47
N LYS A 221 -17.64 -7.53 19.52
CA LYS A 221 -16.37 -7.19 20.20
C LYS A 221 -15.29 -6.63 19.28
N LEU A 222 -15.64 -5.78 18.31
CA LEU A 222 -14.65 -5.03 17.55
C LEU A 222 -13.89 -4.06 18.45
N ASN A 223 -12.57 -3.94 18.24
CA ASN A 223 -11.79 -2.90 18.90
C ASN A 223 -12.10 -1.51 18.33
N ASN A 224 -11.71 -0.45 19.03
CA ASN A 224 -12.01 0.93 18.61
C ASN A 224 -11.43 1.27 17.23
N THR A 225 -10.23 0.81 16.92
CA THR A 225 -9.59 1.03 15.60
C THR A 225 -10.46 0.47 14.48
N ALA A 226 -10.93 -0.78 14.64
CA ALA A 226 -11.83 -1.42 13.67
C ALA A 226 -13.17 -0.67 13.53
N LYS A 227 -13.78 -0.27 14.66
CA LYS A 227 -15.03 0.50 14.64
C LYS A 227 -14.88 1.84 13.91
N VAL A 228 -13.80 2.57 14.19
CA VAL A 228 -13.50 3.84 13.51
C VAL A 228 -13.24 3.62 12.01
N GLN A 229 -12.54 2.56 11.63
CA GLN A 229 -12.34 2.21 10.22
C GLN A 229 -13.68 1.93 9.52
N VAL A 230 -14.53 1.08 10.10
CA VAL A 230 -15.86 0.78 9.57
C VAL A 230 -16.69 2.06 9.42
N ALA A 231 -16.73 2.89 10.46
CA ALA A 231 -17.48 4.14 10.47
C ALA A 231 -17.04 5.11 9.36
N ARG A 232 -15.73 5.27 9.14
CA ARG A 232 -15.18 6.10 8.06
C ARG A 232 -15.64 5.62 6.67
N HIS A 233 -15.55 4.30 6.43
CA HIS A 233 -15.93 3.75 5.14
C HIS A 233 -17.43 3.77 4.92
N LEU A 234 -18.24 3.60 5.96
CA LEU A 234 -19.69 3.80 5.89
C LEU A 234 -20.03 5.26 5.56
N GLN A 235 -19.30 6.22 6.13
CA GLN A 235 -19.45 7.63 5.77
C GLN A 235 -19.17 7.87 4.27
N ASP A 236 -18.11 7.26 3.74
CA ASP A 236 -17.74 7.39 2.34
C ASP A 236 -18.70 6.65 1.37
N ILE A 237 -19.31 5.54 1.82
CA ILE A 237 -20.28 4.76 1.04
C ILE A 237 -21.67 5.41 1.04
N LEU A 238 -22.11 5.92 2.19
CA LEU A 238 -23.46 6.42 2.42
C LEU A 238 -23.57 7.94 2.41
N ASN A 239 -22.47 8.67 2.15
CA ASN A 239 -22.40 10.13 2.30
C ASN A 239 -22.92 10.62 3.68
N GLY A 240 -22.65 9.84 4.71
CA GLY A 240 -23.11 10.11 6.05
C GLY A 240 -22.45 11.33 6.69
N PRO A 241 -23.15 12.02 7.62
CA PRO A 241 -22.66 13.28 8.18
C PRO A 241 -21.66 13.11 9.32
N ALA A 242 -21.54 11.93 9.89
CA ALA A 242 -20.71 11.70 11.08
C ALA A 242 -20.32 10.24 11.26
N LYS A 243 -19.38 10.02 12.14
CA LYS A 243 -18.79 8.73 12.46
C LYS A 243 -19.47 8.14 13.66
N PHE A 244 -20.48 7.34 13.39
CA PHE A 244 -21.11 6.56 14.44
C PHE A 244 -20.37 5.22 14.55
N THR A 245 -20.00 4.86 15.77
CA THR A 245 -19.38 3.56 16.08
C THR A 245 -20.43 2.52 16.49
N GLU A 246 -21.68 2.90 16.49
CA GLU A 246 -22.87 2.08 16.73
C GLU A 246 -23.60 1.80 15.39
N PRO A 247 -24.32 0.66 15.26
CA PRO A 247 -24.99 0.29 14.01
C PRO A 247 -26.25 1.11 13.72
N GLU A 248 -27.01 1.52 14.74
CA GLU A 248 -28.35 2.10 14.60
C GLU A 248 -28.40 3.33 13.68
N PRO A 249 -27.52 4.35 13.85
CA PRO A 249 -27.54 5.53 12.96
C PRO A 249 -27.25 5.20 11.50
N TRP A 250 -26.41 4.20 11.25
CA TRP A 250 -26.09 3.76 9.89
C TRP A 250 -27.26 3.00 9.25
N LEU A 251 -27.96 2.19 10.04
CA LEU A 251 -29.17 1.49 9.57
C LEU A 251 -30.31 2.48 9.27
N GLU A 252 -30.46 3.52 10.08
CA GLU A 252 -31.41 4.60 9.80
C GLU A 252 -31.07 5.33 8.50
N LEU A 253 -29.82 5.72 8.32
CA LEU A 253 -29.34 6.37 7.10
C LEU A 253 -29.58 5.50 5.87
N LEU A 254 -29.27 4.20 5.96
CA LEU A 254 -29.48 3.24 4.88
C LEU A 254 -30.96 3.07 4.54
N ASN A 255 -31.86 3.09 5.52
CA ASN A 255 -33.29 2.83 5.31
C ASN A 255 -34.07 4.09 4.87
N ARG A 256 -33.76 5.27 5.41
CA ARG A 256 -34.55 6.50 5.26
C ARG A 256 -33.89 7.55 4.37
N GLY A 257 -32.61 7.41 4.04
CA GLY A 257 -31.86 8.42 3.27
C GLY A 257 -31.46 9.67 4.05
N ASP A 258 -32.00 9.87 5.26
CA ASP A 258 -31.73 11.03 6.09
C ASP A 258 -31.36 10.62 7.52
N VAL A 259 -30.24 11.16 8.01
CA VAL A 259 -29.91 11.18 9.44
C VAL A 259 -29.79 12.63 9.86
N LYS A 260 -30.41 12.99 10.98
CA LYS A 260 -30.16 14.30 11.60
C LYS A 260 -28.67 14.49 11.80
N LYS A 261 -28.09 15.50 11.13
CA LYS A 261 -26.68 15.84 11.33
C LYS A 261 -26.45 15.99 12.83
N PRO A 262 -25.51 15.25 13.42
CA PRO A 262 -25.19 15.49 14.82
C PRO A 262 -24.78 16.94 14.95
N THR A 263 -25.30 17.59 15.95
CA THR A 263 -24.85 18.94 16.34
C THR A 263 -23.35 18.85 16.44
N LYS A 264 -22.61 19.66 15.66
CA LYS A 264 -21.15 19.65 15.64
C LYS A 264 -20.66 19.65 17.09
N SER A 265 -20.36 18.49 17.61
CA SER A 265 -19.61 18.40 18.85
C SER A 265 -18.31 19.10 18.55
N ARG A 266 -18.07 20.24 19.18
CA ARG A 266 -16.77 20.89 19.20
C ARG A 266 -15.81 20.01 20.00
N THR A 267 -15.54 18.82 19.47
CA THR A 267 -14.52 17.92 20.02
C THR A 267 -13.16 18.55 19.80
N ARG A 268 -12.60 18.99 20.88
CA ARG A 268 -11.44 19.88 21.01
C ARG A 268 -10.11 19.36 20.46
N SER A 269 -10.04 18.20 19.82
CA SER A 269 -8.74 17.60 19.53
C SER A 269 -8.76 16.59 18.40
N GLN A 270 -9.22 17.01 17.22
CA GLN A 270 -8.86 16.23 16.03
C GLN A 270 -7.45 16.62 15.62
N PRO A 271 -6.56 15.66 15.34
CA PRO A 271 -5.26 15.95 14.76
C PRO A 271 -5.46 16.68 13.43
N LYS A 272 -4.67 17.72 13.23
CA LYS A 272 -4.72 18.56 12.04
C LYS A 272 -3.30 18.73 11.52
N PHE A 273 -3.06 18.31 10.29
CA PHE A 273 -1.75 18.45 9.67
C PHE A 273 -1.92 19.19 8.34
N PHE A 274 -1.29 20.34 8.19
CA PHE A 274 -1.46 21.23 7.03
C PHE A 274 -2.93 21.50 6.69
N GLY A 275 -3.76 21.74 7.66
CA GLY A 275 -5.19 22.04 7.46
C GLY A 275 -6.07 20.82 7.25
N ILE A 276 -5.53 19.64 7.01
CA ILE A 276 -6.29 18.39 6.91
C ILE A 276 -6.61 17.90 8.31
N GLU A 277 -7.90 17.90 8.65
CA GLU A 277 -8.41 17.34 9.90
C GLU A 277 -8.89 15.90 9.65
N THR A 278 -8.46 14.99 10.48
CA THR A 278 -8.88 13.59 10.33
C THR A 278 -9.09 12.92 11.68
N GLU A 279 -9.90 11.90 11.69
CA GLU A 279 -10.10 11.06 12.86
C GLU A 279 -9.32 9.77 12.68
N GLY A 280 -8.79 9.25 13.78
CA GLY A 280 -8.03 8.01 13.84
C GLY A 280 -7.71 7.66 15.27
N GLU A 281 -7.17 6.47 15.42
CA GLU A 281 -6.66 5.97 16.68
C GLU A 281 -5.12 5.89 16.66
N ARG A 282 -4.54 5.68 15.48
CA ARG A 282 -3.11 5.42 15.28
C ARG A 282 -2.58 6.15 14.07
N PHE A 283 -1.85 7.22 14.30
CA PHE A 283 -1.36 8.16 13.29
C PHE A 283 0.10 7.88 12.93
N CYS A 284 0.41 7.80 11.66
CA CYS A 284 1.77 7.76 11.16
C CYS A 284 2.05 9.01 10.31
N TYR A 285 3.09 9.74 10.67
CA TYR A 285 3.58 10.89 9.90
C TYR A 285 4.79 10.45 9.10
N VAL A 286 4.69 10.45 7.78
CA VAL A 286 5.76 10.06 6.85
C VAL A 286 6.33 11.33 6.27
N LEU A 287 7.55 11.67 6.65
CA LEU A 287 8.17 12.95 6.38
C LEU A 287 9.33 12.82 5.40
N ASP A 288 9.29 13.62 4.36
CA ASP A 288 10.41 13.82 3.47
C ASP A 288 11.55 14.53 4.20
N MET A 289 12.72 13.92 4.18
CA MET A 289 13.95 14.49 4.73
C MET A 289 15.08 14.48 3.69
N SER A 290 14.73 14.54 2.41
CA SER A 290 15.66 14.71 1.31
C SER A 290 16.25 16.11 1.27
N ASP A 291 17.31 16.31 0.49
CA ASP A 291 18.01 17.58 0.38
C ASP A 291 17.13 18.74 -0.10
N SER A 292 16.11 18.45 -0.90
CA SER A 292 15.18 19.45 -1.39
C SER A 292 14.34 20.13 -0.28
N MET A 293 14.20 19.48 0.88
CA MET A 293 13.52 20.06 2.05
C MET A 293 14.24 21.27 2.65
N LEU A 294 15.50 21.52 2.27
CA LEU A 294 16.27 22.71 2.64
C LEU A 294 15.97 23.93 1.79
N LYS A 295 15.31 23.75 0.66
CA LYS A 295 14.88 24.88 -0.17
C LYS A 295 13.95 25.78 0.62
N GLU A 296 14.00 27.08 0.31
CA GLU A 296 13.11 28.05 0.88
C GLU A 296 11.65 27.74 0.54
N ILE A 297 10.76 28.07 1.46
CA ILE A 297 9.33 27.95 1.23
C ILE A 297 8.89 28.96 0.17
N VAL A 298 7.96 28.56 -0.69
CA VAL A 298 7.40 29.45 -1.71
C VAL A 298 6.71 30.65 -1.06
N PRO A 299 6.85 31.87 -1.61
CA PRO A 299 6.23 33.06 -1.01
C PRO A 299 4.72 32.95 -0.82
N SER A 300 4.03 32.22 -1.69
CA SER A 300 2.59 31.98 -1.61
C SER A 300 2.16 31.12 -0.41
N ALA A 301 3.11 30.39 0.21
CA ALA A 301 2.85 29.61 1.43
C ALA A 301 2.84 30.46 2.70
N ARG A 302 3.40 31.69 2.64
CA ARG A 302 3.43 32.62 3.78
C ARG A 302 2.11 33.37 3.89
N PRO A 303 1.67 33.70 5.13
CA PRO A 303 0.50 34.52 5.32
C PRO A 303 0.70 35.91 4.69
N LYS A 304 -0.37 36.44 4.11
CA LYS A 304 -0.38 37.82 3.61
C LYS A 304 -0.38 38.79 4.82
N GLY A 305 0.59 39.68 4.88
CA GLY A 305 0.69 40.71 5.93
C GLY A 305 2.04 40.67 6.67
N PRO A 306 2.28 41.67 7.56
CA PRO A 306 3.52 41.73 8.30
C PRO A 306 3.66 40.51 9.23
N ILE A 307 4.79 39.80 9.12
CA ILE A 307 5.15 38.72 10.03
C ILE A 307 5.57 39.40 11.34
N THR A 308 4.65 39.48 12.28
CA THR A 308 4.95 40.03 13.60
C THR A 308 5.69 38.97 14.43
N GLY A 309 6.76 39.39 15.11
CA GLY A 309 7.47 38.54 16.08
C GLY A 309 6.53 38.02 17.19
N PRO A 310 7.04 37.15 18.06
CA PRO A 310 6.21 36.44 19.06
C PRO A 310 5.38 37.42 19.88
N LYS A 311 4.07 37.41 19.65
CA LYS A 311 3.15 38.13 20.56
C LYS A 311 3.32 37.54 21.95
N LYS A 312 3.63 38.37 22.95
CA LYS A 312 3.66 37.94 24.38
C LYS A 312 2.35 37.21 24.68
N LYS A 313 2.38 35.88 24.69
CA LYS A 313 1.20 35.06 24.98
C LYS A 313 0.73 35.35 26.38
N LYS A 314 -0.45 35.97 26.57
CA LYS A 314 -1.18 35.86 27.82
C LYS A 314 -1.29 34.36 28.13
N LYS A 315 -0.86 33.91 29.31
CA LYS A 315 -0.96 32.50 29.78
C LYS A 315 -2.40 32.01 29.60
N LYS A 316 -2.74 31.49 28.43
CA LYS A 316 -3.97 30.73 28.22
C LYS A 316 -3.70 29.29 28.65
N ARG A 317 -4.55 28.76 29.54
CA ARG A 317 -4.62 27.36 29.90
C ARG A 317 -4.57 26.51 28.61
N SER A 318 -3.74 25.48 28.59
CA SER A 318 -3.49 24.46 27.59
C SER A 318 -4.55 24.33 26.46
N MET A 319 -4.56 25.25 25.50
CA MET A 319 -5.27 25.06 24.24
C MET A 319 -4.29 24.38 23.26
N ALA A 320 -4.78 23.40 22.52
CA ALA A 320 -4.04 22.82 21.40
C ALA A 320 -3.60 23.94 20.44
N LEU A 321 -2.40 23.83 19.90
CA LEU A 321 -1.87 24.78 18.93
C LEU A 321 -2.70 24.73 17.63
N ASP A 322 -2.71 25.81 16.88
CA ASP A 322 -3.27 25.87 15.54
C ASP A 322 -2.35 26.66 14.57
N GLU A 323 -2.76 26.80 13.33
CA GLU A 323 -1.92 27.43 12.29
C GLU A 323 -1.60 28.91 12.58
N SER A 324 -2.41 29.60 13.39
CA SER A 324 -2.13 30.96 13.83
C SER A 324 -0.98 31.02 14.83
N ASP A 325 -0.57 29.87 15.39
CA ASP A 325 0.55 29.78 16.33
C ASP A 325 1.89 29.51 15.63
N LEU A 326 1.92 29.36 14.29
CA LEU A 326 3.14 29.14 13.55
C LEU A 326 4.13 30.30 13.73
N PRO A 327 5.40 30.00 14.11
CA PRO A 327 6.43 31.01 14.30
C PRO A 327 7.04 31.41 12.93
N TRP A 328 6.26 32.08 12.11
CA TRP A 328 6.65 32.44 10.72
C TRP A 328 7.96 33.19 10.60
N HIS A 329 8.41 33.87 11.66
CA HIS A 329 9.71 34.56 11.70
C HIS A 329 10.90 33.59 11.75
N ASN A 330 10.67 32.33 12.18
CA ASN A 330 11.69 31.28 12.23
C ASN A 330 11.53 30.23 11.12
N ILE A 331 10.48 30.32 10.31
CA ILE A 331 10.20 29.37 9.24
C ILE A 331 10.83 29.90 7.96
N VAL A 332 11.94 29.31 7.52
CA VAL A 332 12.66 29.67 6.31
C VAL A 332 12.55 28.56 5.26
N THR A 333 12.82 27.34 5.65
CA THR A 333 12.86 26.18 4.75
C THR A 333 11.55 25.39 4.77
N ARG A 334 11.40 24.53 3.77
CA ARG A 334 10.28 23.56 3.72
C ARG A 334 10.28 22.66 4.96
N TRP A 335 11.50 22.27 5.42
CA TRP A 335 11.67 21.48 6.64
C TRP A 335 11.19 22.22 7.89
N ASP A 336 11.51 23.48 8.05
CA ASP A 336 11.02 24.27 9.19
C ASP A 336 9.51 24.28 9.25
N LEU A 337 8.86 24.47 8.08
CA LEU A 337 7.40 24.47 7.99
C LEU A 337 6.82 23.08 8.34
N ALA A 338 7.40 22.02 7.80
CA ALA A 338 6.97 20.64 8.08
C ALA A 338 7.06 20.33 9.57
N ARG A 339 8.19 20.65 10.20
CA ARG A 339 8.43 20.42 11.63
C ARG A 339 7.45 21.20 12.52
N GLU A 340 7.21 22.46 12.24
CA GLU A 340 6.27 23.27 13.04
C GLU A 340 4.81 22.83 12.84
N GLN A 341 4.40 22.45 11.64
CA GLN A 341 3.09 21.86 11.38
C GLN A 341 2.91 20.51 12.11
N LEU A 342 3.96 19.69 12.15
CA LEU A 342 3.94 18.44 12.93
C LEU A 342 3.78 18.73 14.42
N ARG A 343 4.46 19.76 14.96
CA ARG A 343 4.31 20.21 16.35
C ARG A 343 2.86 20.57 16.67
N ILE A 344 2.19 21.28 15.77
CA ILE A 344 0.76 21.59 15.87
C ILE A 344 -0.04 20.29 15.92
N SER A 345 0.16 19.39 14.96
CA SER A 345 -0.61 18.15 14.85
C SER A 345 -0.46 17.28 16.12
N LEU A 346 0.76 17.07 16.59
CA LEU A 346 1.04 16.29 17.79
C LEU A 346 0.45 16.92 19.06
N SER A 347 0.43 18.26 19.15
CA SER A 347 -0.17 18.97 20.30
C SER A 347 -1.68 18.74 20.44
N ARG A 348 -2.32 18.31 19.36
CA ARG A 348 -3.78 18.05 19.29
C ARG A 348 -4.15 16.59 19.55
N LEU A 349 -3.15 15.69 19.58
CA LEU A 349 -3.39 14.30 19.90
C LEU A 349 -3.75 14.13 21.38
N SER A 350 -4.86 13.46 21.66
CA SER A 350 -5.20 13.02 23.01
C SER A 350 -4.33 11.84 23.43
N SER A 351 -4.11 11.68 24.72
CA SER A 351 -3.18 10.70 25.28
C SER A 351 -3.58 9.22 25.09
N ASP A 352 -4.81 8.97 24.68
CA ASP A 352 -5.34 7.65 24.31
C ASP A 352 -4.93 7.25 22.90
N LYS A 353 -4.59 8.21 22.04
CA LYS A 353 -4.13 7.96 20.67
C LYS A 353 -2.68 7.45 20.64
N HIS A 354 -2.31 6.87 19.49
CA HIS A 354 -0.94 6.43 19.23
C HIS A 354 -0.40 7.17 18.01
N PHE A 355 0.92 7.33 17.96
CA PHE A 355 1.57 7.91 16.78
C PHE A 355 2.95 7.30 16.54
N SER A 356 3.42 7.45 15.33
CA SER A 356 4.81 7.20 14.92
C SER A 356 5.21 8.25 13.89
N ILE A 357 6.51 8.50 13.80
CA ILE A 357 7.10 9.37 12.79
C ILE A 357 8.08 8.53 11.98
N VAL A 358 7.80 8.43 10.70
CA VAL A 358 8.64 7.80 9.69
C VAL A 358 9.31 8.90 8.90
N TRP A 359 10.59 8.73 8.64
CA TRP A 359 11.35 9.60 7.75
C TRP A 359 11.80 8.83 6.52
N PHE A 360 12.01 9.53 5.42
CA PHE A 360 12.64 9.00 4.22
C PHE A 360 13.53 10.04 3.53
N GLY A 361 14.57 9.53 2.93
CA GLY A 361 15.54 10.18 2.06
C GLY A 361 15.98 9.11 1.07
N THR A 362 17.28 8.84 0.94
CA THR A 362 17.78 7.62 0.24
C THR A 362 17.33 6.36 0.96
N GLU A 363 17.28 6.39 2.27
CA GLU A 363 16.77 5.32 3.15
C GLU A 363 15.49 5.78 3.83
N ALA A 364 14.84 4.87 4.57
CA ALA A 364 13.71 5.20 5.39
C ALA A 364 13.76 4.47 6.72
N GLY A 365 13.15 5.06 7.73
CA GLY A 365 13.11 4.49 9.07
C GLY A 365 12.17 5.27 9.98
N THR A 366 12.24 4.97 11.27
CA THR A 366 11.47 5.66 12.31
C THR A 366 12.40 6.47 13.20
N LEU A 367 11.89 7.51 13.83
CA LEU A 367 12.63 8.16 14.92
C LEU A 367 12.83 7.17 16.08
N ASN A 368 13.93 7.33 16.82
CA ASN A 368 14.21 6.50 18.01
C ASN A 368 13.13 6.64 19.08
N ALA A 369 12.59 7.85 19.26
CA ALA A 369 11.50 8.13 20.18
C ALA A 369 10.18 7.46 19.76
N THR A 370 10.03 7.09 18.49
CA THR A 370 8.81 6.52 17.92
C THR A 370 9.12 5.31 17.02
N LYS A 371 9.99 4.39 17.50
CA LYS A 371 10.35 3.17 16.74
C LYS A 371 9.15 2.35 16.27
N GLY A 372 8.05 2.39 17.03
CA GLY A 372 6.75 1.81 16.69
C GLY A 372 5.64 2.77 17.08
N MET A 373 4.40 2.26 17.13
CA MET A 373 3.23 3.03 17.50
C MET A 373 3.22 3.31 19.00
N VAL A 374 3.66 4.51 19.42
CA VAL A 374 3.73 4.92 20.83
C VAL A 374 2.50 5.75 21.23
N LYS A 375 2.11 5.70 22.51
CA LYS A 375 1.02 6.54 23.03
C LYS A 375 1.37 8.03 22.94
N ALA A 376 0.40 8.87 22.58
CA ALA A 376 0.56 10.32 22.45
C ALA A 376 0.58 11.03 23.82
N THR A 377 1.35 10.51 24.78
CA THR A 377 1.58 11.18 26.06
C THR A 377 2.45 12.43 25.87
N LYS A 378 2.30 13.41 26.73
CA LYS A 378 3.14 14.64 26.72
C LYS A 378 4.64 14.31 26.71
N GLY A 379 5.04 13.26 27.46
CA GLY A 379 6.44 12.80 27.51
C GLY A 379 6.93 12.25 26.19
N ASN A 380 6.16 11.40 25.51
CA ASN A 380 6.52 10.82 24.22
C ASN A 380 6.53 11.88 23.13
N ILE A 381 5.55 12.79 23.11
CA ILE A 381 5.53 13.92 22.16
C ILE A 381 6.75 14.81 22.37
N LYS A 382 7.11 15.13 23.63
CA LYS A 382 8.31 15.93 23.92
C LYS A 382 9.59 15.25 23.43
N LYS A 383 9.73 13.94 23.65
CA LYS A 383 10.91 13.18 23.18
C LYS A 383 11.00 13.17 21.65
N ALA A 384 9.89 12.92 20.96
CA ALA A 384 9.85 12.93 19.51
C ALA A 384 10.18 14.30 18.92
N MET A 385 9.64 15.37 19.53
CA MET A 385 9.95 16.73 19.06
C MET A 385 11.39 17.14 19.34
N ALA A 386 11.99 16.72 20.47
CA ALA A 386 13.39 16.97 20.75
C ALA A 386 14.30 16.27 19.70
N GLU A 387 14.01 15.01 19.38
CA GLU A 387 14.76 14.30 18.33
C GLU A 387 14.62 14.99 16.96
N LEU A 388 13.41 15.48 16.61
CA LEU A 388 13.19 16.24 15.37
C LEU A 388 13.91 17.60 15.36
N ASP A 389 14.03 18.26 16.51
CA ASP A 389 14.76 19.53 16.62
C ASP A 389 16.28 19.33 16.42
N ASP A 390 16.79 18.15 16.77
CA ASP A 390 18.20 17.77 16.57
C ASP A 390 18.52 17.28 15.14
N ILE A 391 17.48 16.89 14.36
CA ILE A 391 17.64 16.43 12.99
C ILE A 391 17.61 17.63 12.04
N HIS A 392 18.69 17.80 11.33
CA HIS A 392 18.78 18.74 10.22
C HIS A 392 18.93 17.95 8.91
N PRO A 393 18.11 18.20 7.88
CA PRO A 393 18.26 17.55 6.57
C PRO A 393 19.56 17.99 5.85
N VAL A 394 20.33 18.94 6.39
CA VAL A 394 21.65 19.32 5.90
C VAL A 394 22.74 18.45 6.46
N MET A 395 23.76 18.22 5.63
CA MET A 395 25.04 17.70 6.07
C MET A 395 25.59 18.46 7.27
N ASN A 396 25.56 17.84 8.42
CA ASN A 396 26.56 18.13 9.40
C ASN A 396 27.90 17.63 8.83
N LYS A 397 28.92 18.47 8.79
CA LYS A 397 30.28 18.14 8.28
C LYS A 397 30.86 16.86 8.91
N ASN A 398 30.31 16.44 10.04
CA ASN A 398 30.75 15.28 10.81
C ASN A 398 29.90 14.00 10.57
N GLY A 399 28.96 14.00 9.65
CA GLY A 399 28.29 12.78 9.13
C GLY A 399 27.33 12.06 10.05
N LYS A 400 27.06 12.53 11.26
CA LYS A 400 26.33 11.74 12.25
C LYS A 400 24.80 11.87 12.23
N ASP A 401 24.23 12.97 11.75
CA ASP A 401 22.79 13.25 11.95
C ASP A 401 22.09 13.88 10.74
N ALA A 402 22.66 13.76 9.56
CA ALA A 402 22.07 14.32 8.35
C ALA A 402 21.38 13.23 7.54
N LEU A 403 20.05 13.31 7.48
CA LEU A 403 19.28 12.58 6.50
C LEU A 403 19.46 13.26 5.16
N ARG A 404 19.93 12.53 4.16
CA ARG A 404 20.35 13.07 2.88
C ARG A 404 19.82 12.27 1.73
N GLY A 405 19.97 12.88 0.59
CA GLY A 405 20.06 12.24 -0.69
C GLY A 405 18.73 12.25 -1.38
N GLU A 406 18.45 11.16 -1.98
CA GLU A 406 17.35 10.94 -2.87
C GLU A 406 16.00 10.91 -2.14
N THR A 407 14.92 10.97 -2.91
CA THR A 407 13.56 10.98 -2.39
C THR A 407 12.95 9.60 -2.56
N SER A 408 13.17 8.69 -1.59
CA SER A 408 12.59 7.34 -1.59
C SER A 408 11.24 7.29 -0.88
N LEU A 409 10.25 7.99 -1.44
CA LEU A 409 8.88 8.05 -0.92
C LEU A 409 8.25 6.67 -0.80
N HIS A 410 8.52 5.77 -1.76
CA HIS A 410 8.02 4.40 -1.75
C HIS A 410 8.48 3.65 -0.50
N TYR A 411 9.77 3.73 -0.17
CA TYR A 411 10.30 3.05 1.02
C TYR A 411 9.74 3.65 2.32
N GLY A 412 9.57 4.96 2.38
CA GLY A 412 8.89 5.61 3.50
C GLY A 412 7.48 5.05 3.73
N LEU A 413 6.71 4.83 2.67
CA LEU A 413 5.40 4.19 2.75
C LEU A 413 5.50 2.71 3.16
N GLN A 414 6.44 1.93 2.61
CA GLN A 414 6.65 0.54 3.01
C GLN A 414 6.93 0.43 4.52
N VAL A 415 7.79 1.30 5.06
CA VAL A 415 8.06 1.39 6.50
C VAL A 415 6.78 1.70 7.28
N ALA A 416 6.00 2.69 6.86
CA ALA A 416 4.76 3.08 7.54
C ALA A 416 3.72 1.94 7.55
N PHE A 417 3.58 1.22 6.45
CA PHE A 417 2.69 0.07 6.37
C PHE A 417 3.20 -1.15 7.15
N ALA A 418 4.51 -1.27 7.38
CA ALA A 418 5.12 -2.36 8.14
C ALA A 418 5.17 -2.09 9.66
N LEU A 419 4.75 -0.91 10.12
CA LEU A 419 4.81 -0.56 11.54
C LEU A 419 3.89 -1.43 12.40
N GLY A 420 4.44 -1.90 13.50
CA GLY A 420 3.73 -2.48 14.63
C GLY A 420 3.98 -1.67 15.92
N LYS A 421 3.55 -2.21 17.04
CA LYS A 421 3.70 -1.57 18.36
C LYS A 421 5.17 -1.39 18.78
N ARG A 422 6.05 -2.34 18.40
CA ARG A 422 7.45 -2.37 18.84
C ARG A 422 8.44 -1.87 17.79
N GLY A 423 8.01 -1.58 16.59
CA GLY A 423 8.86 -1.17 15.47
C GLY A 423 8.38 -1.71 14.13
N ILE A 424 9.26 -1.64 13.16
CA ILE A 424 9.05 -2.19 11.82
C ILE A 424 9.04 -3.72 11.92
N THR A 425 8.10 -4.38 11.26
CA THR A 425 8.06 -5.84 11.18
C THR A 425 9.11 -6.33 10.18
N GLU A 426 9.86 -7.36 10.54
CA GLU A 426 10.98 -7.90 9.76
C GLU A 426 10.57 -8.42 8.38
N GLU A 427 9.38 -9.02 8.29
CA GLU A 427 8.83 -9.46 7.00
C GLU A 427 7.50 -8.75 6.75
N PRO A 428 7.45 -7.74 5.88
CA PRO A 428 6.23 -7.01 5.61
C PRO A 428 5.29 -7.81 4.70
N VAL A 429 4.80 -8.93 5.18
CA VAL A 429 3.60 -9.55 4.68
C VAL A 429 2.44 -8.77 5.25
N TYR A 430 1.92 -7.81 4.51
CA TYR A 430 0.92 -6.84 5.01
C TYR A 430 -0.42 -7.46 5.42
N VAL A 431 -0.56 -8.76 5.34
CA VAL A 431 -1.65 -9.56 5.92
C VAL A 431 -1.28 -10.18 7.28
N GLY A 432 -0.08 -9.91 7.81
CA GLY A 432 0.38 -10.41 9.10
C GLY A 432 -0.37 -9.80 10.27
N ALA A 433 -0.41 -10.54 11.39
CA ALA A 433 -1.15 -10.14 12.58
C ALA A 433 -0.72 -8.78 13.15
N LYS A 434 0.59 -8.54 13.27
CA LYS A 434 1.11 -7.30 13.87
C LYS A 434 0.75 -6.04 13.08
N PRO A 435 1.02 -5.93 11.77
CA PRO A 435 0.60 -4.77 11.01
C PRO A 435 -0.91 -4.54 11.04
N LEU A 436 -1.72 -5.60 10.99
CA LEU A 436 -3.18 -5.48 10.98
C LEU A 436 -3.75 -4.98 12.32
N THR A 437 -3.22 -5.44 13.45
CA THR A 437 -3.78 -5.15 14.78
C THR A 437 -3.10 -4.00 15.49
N GLU A 438 -1.81 -3.79 15.25
CA GLU A 438 -0.97 -2.82 15.98
C GLU A 438 -0.54 -1.62 15.13
N GLY A 439 -0.62 -1.71 13.79
CA GLY A 439 -0.16 -0.68 12.86
C GLY A 439 -1.05 0.56 12.83
N CYS A 440 -0.64 1.55 12.05
CA CYS A 440 -1.40 2.79 11.88
C CYS A 440 -2.73 2.55 11.13
N ASP A 441 -3.69 3.42 11.37
CA ASP A 441 -4.94 3.51 10.64
C ASP A 441 -5.05 4.79 9.80
N THR A 442 -4.12 5.71 9.99
CA THR A 442 -4.05 7.00 9.29
C THR A 442 -2.60 7.34 9.02
N ILE A 443 -2.29 7.67 7.77
CA ILE A 443 -0.99 8.16 7.33
C ILE A 443 -1.14 9.60 6.84
N PHE A 444 -0.26 10.48 7.30
CA PHE A 444 0.03 11.77 6.68
C PHE A 444 1.37 11.66 5.99
N LEU A 445 1.36 11.68 4.66
CA LEU A 445 2.55 11.69 3.82
C LEU A 445 2.87 13.12 3.43
N LEU A 446 4.09 13.56 3.68
CA LEU A 446 4.59 14.85 3.25
C LEU A 446 5.77 14.66 2.33
N SER A 447 5.74 15.26 1.13
CA SER A 447 6.85 15.29 0.20
C SER A 447 6.92 16.62 -0.53
N ASP A 448 8.12 17.04 -0.88
CA ASP A 448 8.38 18.33 -1.55
C ASP A 448 8.84 18.18 -3.01
N GLY A 449 9.05 16.96 -3.48
CA GLY A 449 9.53 16.66 -4.81
C GLY A 449 8.85 15.46 -5.48
N ALA A 450 9.32 15.17 -6.69
CA ALA A 450 9.07 13.89 -7.32
C ALA A 450 10.02 12.84 -6.70
N PRO A 451 9.51 11.65 -6.37
CA PRO A 451 10.40 10.58 -5.94
C PRO A 451 11.35 10.23 -7.10
N ASN A 452 12.62 10.11 -6.79
CA ASN A 452 13.70 9.80 -7.73
C ASN A 452 14.47 8.52 -7.35
N TRP A 453 14.08 7.89 -6.25
CA TRP A 453 14.58 6.63 -5.75
C TRP A 453 13.40 5.74 -5.36
N ASP A 454 13.40 4.48 -5.69
CA ASP A 454 12.26 3.60 -5.41
C ASP A 454 12.64 2.35 -4.59
N GLY A 455 11.66 1.49 -4.29
CA GLY A 455 11.89 0.26 -3.53
C GLY A 455 12.80 -0.73 -4.24
N PHE A 456 12.93 -0.65 -5.56
CA PHE A 456 13.85 -1.49 -6.32
C PHE A 456 15.30 -1.08 -6.07
N ASP A 457 15.58 0.21 -6.03
CA ASP A 457 16.91 0.73 -5.76
C ASP A 457 17.40 0.37 -4.35
N ILE A 458 16.48 0.28 -3.38
CA ILE A 458 16.79 -0.10 -2.00
C ILE A 458 17.05 -1.60 -1.88
N LEU A 459 16.27 -2.42 -2.57
CA LEU A 459 16.50 -3.87 -2.59
C LEU A 459 17.87 -4.20 -3.17
N ASP A 460 18.37 -3.41 -4.10
CA ASP A 460 19.69 -3.61 -4.70
C ASP A 460 20.83 -3.48 -3.69
N LYS A 461 20.72 -2.60 -2.72
CA LYS A 461 21.67 -2.48 -1.61
C LYS A 461 21.76 -3.74 -0.76
N ASN A 462 20.67 -4.50 -0.68
CA ASN A 462 20.60 -5.73 0.10
C ASN A 462 21.01 -6.97 -0.70
N TYR A 463 21.13 -6.86 -2.02
CA TYR A 463 21.50 -7.98 -2.90
C TYR A 463 23.00 -8.10 -3.15
N GLY A 464 23.75 -7.04 -2.96
CA GLY A 464 25.21 -7.03 -3.13
C GLY A 464 25.89 -6.59 -1.86
N GLU A 465 26.53 -7.50 -1.16
CA GLU A 465 27.20 -7.25 0.13
C GLU A 465 28.25 -6.13 0.14
N SER A 466 28.56 -5.50 -1.00
CA SER A 466 29.60 -4.44 -1.06
C SER A 466 29.50 -3.50 -2.26
N GLN A 467 28.47 -3.57 -3.09
CA GLN A 467 28.38 -2.65 -4.23
C GLN A 467 27.88 -1.29 -3.79
N THR A 468 28.74 -0.30 -3.94
CA THR A 468 28.37 1.10 -3.79
C THR A 468 27.51 1.55 -4.97
N TYR A 469 26.74 2.61 -4.80
CA TYR A 469 25.98 3.24 -5.88
C TYR A 469 26.85 3.51 -7.13
N GLN A 470 28.11 3.92 -6.92
CA GLN A 470 29.08 4.17 -8.00
C GLN A 470 29.43 2.91 -8.77
N ASP A 471 29.56 1.75 -8.10
CA ASP A 471 29.86 0.47 -8.74
C ASP A 471 28.69 -0.02 -9.58
N VAL A 472 27.47 0.18 -9.10
CA VAL A 472 26.25 -0.13 -9.83
C VAL A 472 26.14 0.76 -11.07
N GLU A 473 26.38 2.07 -10.94
CA GLU A 473 26.37 3.02 -12.05
C GLU A 473 27.46 2.71 -13.09
N ALA A 474 28.68 2.37 -12.63
CA ALA A 474 29.78 1.96 -13.49
C ALA A 474 29.44 0.66 -14.25
N GLY A 475 28.83 -0.31 -13.58
CA GLY A 475 28.37 -1.55 -14.20
C GLY A 475 27.30 -1.32 -15.26
N ILE A 476 26.37 -0.41 -15.04
CA ILE A 476 25.35 0.00 -16.02
C ILE A 476 25.99 0.66 -17.24
N LYS A 477 26.94 1.57 -17.04
CA LYS A 477 27.67 2.24 -18.12
C LYS A 477 28.53 1.26 -18.93
N ALA A 478 29.23 0.35 -18.25
CA ALA A 478 30.06 -0.67 -18.90
C ALA A 478 29.23 -1.66 -19.73
N ALA A 479 28.00 -1.93 -19.35
CA ALA A 479 27.12 -2.82 -20.09
C ALA A 479 26.53 -2.19 -21.37
N GLY A 480 26.85 -0.93 -21.71
CA GLY A 480 26.34 -0.24 -22.89
C GLY A 480 24.82 -0.04 -22.91
N THR A 481 24.14 -0.24 -21.79
CA THR A 481 22.72 0.05 -21.67
C THR A 481 22.53 1.57 -21.67
N PRO A 482 21.53 2.09 -22.42
CA PRO A 482 21.20 3.50 -22.32
C PRO A 482 20.96 3.82 -20.86
N GLN A 483 21.52 4.94 -20.41
CA GLN A 483 21.35 5.44 -19.07
C GLN A 483 19.87 5.44 -18.76
N LEU A 484 19.43 4.47 -17.97
CA LEU A 484 18.07 4.44 -17.50
C LEU A 484 17.96 5.68 -16.62
N ASN A 485 17.19 6.66 -17.08
CA ASN A 485 16.89 7.81 -16.27
C ASN A 485 16.28 7.27 -14.98
N TYR A 486 17.00 7.37 -13.88
CA TYR A 486 16.52 7.12 -12.53
C TYR A 486 15.48 8.19 -12.16
N SER A 487 14.56 8.48 -13.08
CA SER A 487 13.50 9.48 -12.89
C SER A 487 12.40 8.93 -11.99
N GLY A 488 12.79 8.12 -11.04
CA GLY A 488 11.94 7.65 -9.96
C GLY A 488 11.00 6.51 -10.35
N PRO A 489 9.96 6.29 -9.56
CA PRO A 489 8.99 5.21 -9.73
C PRO A 489 8.20 5.27 -11.04
N TYR A 490 8.50 6.24 -11.88
CA TYR A 490 7.95 6.42 -13.21
C TYR A 490 8.87 5.93 -14.33
N SER A 491 10.15 5.67 -14.03
CA SER A 491 11.10 5.22 -15.05
C SER A 491 10.74 3.81 -15.51
N GLY A 492 10.48 3.67 -16.79
CA GLY A 492 10.18 2.39 -17.41
C GLY A 492 8.70 1.97 -17.45
N PHE A 493 7.81 2.69 -16.79
CA PHE A 493 6.38 2.48 -16.93
C PHE A 493 5.73 3.71 -17.55
N PRO A 494 5.32 3.63 -18.83
CA PRO A 494 4.59 4.73 -19.43
C PRO A 494 3.39 5.03 -18.53
N THR A 495 3.14 6.29 -18.32
CA THR A 495 1.84 6.75 -17.82
C THR A 495 0.79 6.13 -18.72
N VAL A 496 0.22 5.01 -18.29
CA VAL A 496 -0.81 4.35 -19.09
C VAL A 496 -2.04 5.22 -18.97
N THR A 497 -2.15 6.14 -19.90
CA THR A 497 -3.42 6.80 -20.22
C THR A 497 -4.45 5.78 -20.71
N GLY A 498 -4.08 4.50 -20.81
CA GLY A 498 -4.85 3.41 -21.41
C GLY A 498 -5.96 2.79 -20.57
N SER A 499 -6.17 3.20 -19.31
CA SER A 499 -7.33 2.70 -18.53
C SER A 499 -8.62 3.49 -18.78
N GLY A 500 -8.65 4.40 -19.75
CA GLY A 500 -9.80 5.24 -20.05
C GLY A 500 -10.16 6.27 -18.97
N ARG A 501 -9.37 6.38 -17.89
CA ARG A 501 -9.55 7.38 -16.83
C ARG A 501 -8.43 8.40 -16.89
N PRO A 502 -8.67 9.63 -17.34
CA PRO A 502 -7.68 10.70 -17.34
C PRO A 502 -7.09 10.90 -15.93
N GLY A 503 -5.78 11.07 -15.84
CA GLY A 503 -5.11 11.43 -14.59
C GLY A 503 -4.76 10.25 -13.65
N ARG A 504 -4.93 8.99 -14.08
CA ARG A 504 -4.45 7.83 -13.31
C ARG A 504 -3.01 7.48 -13.70
N ILE A 505 -2.16 7.38 -12.69
CA ILE A 505 -0.79 6.86 -12.84
C ILE A 505 -0.81 5.36 -12.60
N ASP A 506 -0.17 4.60 -13.48
CA ASP A 506 0.05 3.17 -13.32
C ASP A 506 1.56 2.91 -13.22
N CYS A 507 2.08 2.88 -12.01
CA CYS A 507 3.48 2.59 -11.72
C CYS A 507 3.60 1.60 -10.54
N TRP A 508 4.79 1.04 -10.35
CA TRP A 508 5.03 0.07 -9.30
C TRP A 508 4.74 0.59 -7.90
N LEU A 509 5.06 1.86 -7.62
CA LEU A 509 4.74 2.49 -6.33
C LEU A 509 3.23 2.48 -6.07
N ILE A 510 2.42 2.91 -7.03
CA ILE A 510 0.96 2.95 -6.89
C ILE A 510 0.38 1.55 -6.67
N ARG A 511 0.85 0.56 -7.44
CA ARG A 511 0.40 -0.84 -7.29
C ARG A 511 0.80 -1.43 -5.95
N ASP A 512 2.00 -1.12 -5.47
CA ASP A 512 2.46 -1.61 -4.18
C ASP A 512 1.66 -0.99 -3.03
N VAL A 513 1.36 0.30 -3.10
CA VAL A 513 0.49 0.95 -2.11
C VAL A 513 -0.93 0.37 -2.15
N GLU A 514 -1.46 0.07 -3.34
CA GLU A 514 -2.75 -0.63 -3.48
C GLU A 514 -2.71 -1.98 -2.76
N ARG A 515 -1.65 -2.77 -2.97
CA ARG A 515 -1.44 -4.06 -2.29
C ARG A 515 -1.33 -3.90 -0.78
N MET A 516 -0.45 -3.00 -0.32
CA MET A 516 -0.23 -2.76 1.10
C MET A 516 -1.51 -2.32 1.81
N ASN A 517 -2.36 -1.55 1.12
CA ASN A 517 -3.60 -1.02 1.67
C ASN A 517 -4.84 -1.89 1.41
N ALA A 518 -4.72 -2.98 0.64
CA ALA A 518 -5.86 -3.80 0.25
C ALA A 518 -6.70 -4.29 1.43
N PHE A 519 -6.04 -4.68 2.54
CA PHE A 519 -6.67 -5.19 3.75
C PHE A 519 -6.52 -4.26 4.96
N ARG A 520 -5.57 -3.33 4.91
CA ARG A 520 -5.31 -2.38 5.99
C ARG A 520 -6.32 -1.24 6.01
N ARG A 521 -6.77 -0.81 4.84
CA ARG A 521 -7.71 0.30 4.66
C ARG A 521 -7.32 1.56 5.40
N ILE A 522 -6.02 1.82 5.43
CA ILE A 522 -5.43 3.02 6.04
C ILE A 522 -5.88 4.25 5.25
N ARG A 523 -6.30 5.30 5.95
CA ARG A 523 -6.53 6.60 5.33
C ARG A 523 -5.21 7.29 5.06
N LEU A 524 -4.94 7.60 3.80
CA LEU A 524 -3.67 8.17 3.35
C LEU A 524 -3.88 9.61 2.87
N HIS A 525 -3.54 10.58 3.71
CA HIS A 525 -3.53 11.98 3.35
C HIS A 525 -2.16 12.38 2.82
N CYS A 526 -2.14 13.19 1.76
CA CYS A 526 -0.90 13.59 1.10
C CYS A 526 -0.74 15.11 1.13
N ILE A 527 0.44 15.56 1.53
CA ILE A 527 0.81 16.97 1.58
C ILE A 527 1.97 17.19 0.62
N GLY A 528 1.80 18.12 -0.32
CA GLY A 528 2.85 18.53 -1.25
C GLY A 528 3.41 19.89 -0.88
N LEU A 529 4.74 19.98 -0.81
CA LEU A 529 5.48 21.23 -0.66
C LEU A 529 6.21 21.55 -1.98
N GLY A 530 6.37 22.81 -2.29
CA GLY A 530 7.22 23.23 -3.40
C GLY A 530 6.86 22.59 -4.75
N GLU A 531 7.75 21.78 -5.27
CA GLU A 531 7.68 21.15 -6.59
C GLU A 531 7.07 19.74 -6.56
N ALA A 532 6.33 19.41 -5.50
CA ALA A 532 5.73 18.09 -5.30
C ALA A 532 4.88 17.64 -6.50
N ASN A 533 4.98 16.36 -6.85
CA ASN A 533 4.18 15.78 -7.93
C ASN A 533 2.73 15.62 -7.49
N GLU A 534 1.91 16.62 -7.79
CA GLU A 534 0.50 16.67 -7.39
C GLU A 534 -0.31 15.48 -7.92
N LEU A 535 -0.02 15.02 -9.14
CA LEU A 535 -0.75 13.90 -9.74
C LEU A 535 -0.46 12.60 -8.99
N LEU A 536 0.80 12.35 -8.61
CA LEU A 536 1.18 11.21 -7.77
C LEU A 536 0.48 11.28 -6.42
N LEU A 537 0.55 12.43 -5.74
CA LEU A 537 -0.06 12.60 -4.42
C LEU A 537 -1.58 12.39 -4.46
N LYS A 538 -2.25 12.86 -5.52
CA LYS A 538 -3.69 12.60 -5.74
C LYS A 538 -3.99 11.11 -5.93
N ASN A 539 -3.18 10.41 -6.72
CA ASN A 539 -3.35 8.97 -6.91
C ASN A 539 -3.14 8.21 -5.60
N LEU A 540 -2.08 8.52 -4.84
CA LEU A 540 -1.82 7.93 -3.54
C LEU A 540 -2.96 8.17 -2.55
N ALA A 541 -3.39 9.42 -2.40
CA ALA A 541 -4.49 9.76 -1.50
C ALA A 541 -5.78 9.03 -1.89
N SER A 542 -6.07 8.87 -3.19
CA SER A 542 -7.26 8.15 -3.65
C SER A 542 -7.26 6.67 -3.25
N LEU A 543 -6.08 6.03 -3.20
CA LEU A 543 -5.96 4.64 -2.73
C LEU A 543 -6.29 4.47 -1.25
N GLY A 544 -6.04 5.51 -0.46
CA GLY A 544 -6.32 5.54 0.97
C GLY A 544 -7.59 6.32 1.34
N ASN A 545 -8.37 6.76 0.38
CA ASN A 545 -9.57 7.57 0.64
C ASN A 545 -9.28 8.84 1.46
N GLY A 546 -8.09 9.41 1.24
CA GLY A 546 -7.59 10.60 1.93
C GLY A 546 -7.73 11.88 1.12
N GLU A 547 -7.19 12.94 1.66
CA GLU A 547 -7.18 14.27 1.06
C GLU A 547 -5.78 14.65 0.58
N VAL A 548 -5.71 15.58 -0.37
CA VAL A 548 -4.46 16.19 -0.84
C VAL A 548 -4.47 17.67 -0.51
N PHE A 549 -3.36 18.14 0.01
CA PHE A 549 -3.12 19.55 0.23
C PHE A 549 -1.78 19.97 -0.40
N ILE A 550 -1.80 20.94 -1.31
CA ILE A 550 -0.58 21.48 -1.92
C ILE A 550 -0.34 22.87 -1.35
N VAL A 551 0.78 23.03 -0.66
CA VAL A 551 1.15 24.29 0.01
C VAL A 551 1.43 25.37 -1.03
N GLY A 552 0.80 26.53 -0.85
CA GLY A 552 0.95 27.66 -1.76
C GLY A 552 0.02 27.66 -2.97
N LYS A 553 -0.75 26.58 -3.23
CA LYS A 553 -1.85 26.62 -4.18
C LYS A 553 -3.14 27.07 -3.49
N LYS A 554 -3.91 27.93 -4.13
CA LYS A 554 -5.28 28.24 -3.72
C LYS A 554 -6.13 26.98 -3.86
N LYS A 555 -6.97 26.69 -2.86
CA LYS A 555 -8.01 25.65 -2.93
C LYS A 555 -9.02 26.00 -4.03
#